data_40d6c3478fbda96389602c7d8618ba21
#
_entry.id   40d6c3478fbda96389602c7d8618ba21
#
_cell.length_a   1.000
_cell.length_b   1.000
_cell.length_c   1.000
_cell.angle_alpha   90.00
_cell.angle_beta   90.00
_cell.angle_gamma   90.00
#
_symmetry.space_group_name_H-M   'P 1'
#
loop_
_entity.id
_entity.type
_entity.pdbx_description
1 polymer ?
#
loop_
_entity_poly.entity_id
_entity_poly.type
_entity_poly.pdbx_seq_one_letter_code
_entity_poly.pdbx_strand_id
1 'polypeptide(L)'
;MIVKNKLHKDVLAWEIEVEDLNIDVKNLDYKLQDGSLFKKITTRFENHNQDLKNKILNKLDIDYIKKQIPEYKEIDIKIFKDIPGFKLWPHLDRKDHKGFIVINLIDNKDSTEFLDFDEKFLAKSSNKKNKGVFHILWKKPYCLHAIENTSNKNRYTTIAFIK
;
A
#
# COMPACT_ATOMS: atom_id res chain seq x y z
N MET A 1 13.58 4.28 -5.14
CA MET A 1 13.08 3.17 -4.29
C MET A 1 14.17 2.11 -4.14
N ILE A 2 14.40 1.61 -2.95
CA ILE A 2 15.35 0.51 -2.68
C ILE A 2 14.53 -0.70 -2.25
N VAL A 3 14.71 -1.82 -2.95
CA VAL A 3 14.07 -3.09 -2.59
C VAL A 3 15.01 -3.85 -1.65
N LYS A 4 14.48 -4.28 -0.54
CA LYS A 4 15.19 -4.98 0.54
C LYS A 4 14.90 -6.50 0.50
N ASN A 5 14.64 -7.07 1.66
CA ASN A 5 14.44 -8.49 1.83
C ASN A 5 13.02 -8.93 1.42
N LYS A 6 12.92 -10.14 0.88
CA LYS A 6 11.64 -10.82 0.72
C LYS A 6 11.03 -11.08 2.10
N LEU A 7 9.75 -10.77 2.29
CA LEU A 7 9.10 -10.86 3.61
C LEU A 7 8.91 -12.30 4.07
N HIS A 8 8.56 -13.21 3.15
CA HIS A 8 8.35 -14.63 3.43
C HIS A 8 8.53 -15.47 2.16
N LYS A 9 8.93 -16.74 2.29
CA LYS A 9 9.15 -17.63 1.13
C LYS A 9 7.90 -17.81 0.26
N ASP A 10 6.72 -17.89 0.89
CA ASP A 10 5.44 -18.13 0.24
C ASP A 10 4.66 -16.84 -0.09
N VAL A 11 5.30 -15.68 0.00
CA VAL A 11 4.71 -14.38 -0.34
C VAL A 11 5.57 -13.67 -1.38
N LEU A 12 4.98 -13.21 -2.48
CA LEU A 12 5.69 -12.39 -3.47
C LEU A 12 5.68 -10.91 -3.06
N ALA A 13 6.21 -10.64 -1.87
CA ALA A 13 6.32 -9.31 -1.30
C ALA A 13 7.72 -9.06 -0.72
N TRP A 14 8.22 -7.84 -0.96
CA TRP A 14 9.53 -7.37 -0.53
C TRP A 14 9.38 -6.09 0.27
N GLU A 15 10.12 -5.99 1.35
CA GLU A 15 10.27 -4.72 2.05
C GLU A 15 10.95 -3.71 1.13
N ILE A 16 10.45 -2.48 1.15
CA ILE A 16 11.01 -1.37 0.39
C ILE A 16 11.29 -0.18 1.29
N GLU A 17 12.21 0.65 0.82
CA GLU A 17 12.51 1.95 1.39
C GLU A 17 12.59 2.99 0.28
N VAL A 18 12.00 4.17 0.50
CA VAL A 18 12.09 5.31 -0.40
C VAL A 18 12.78 6.46 0.30
N GLU A 19 13.37 7.36 -0.50
CA GLU A 19 13.87 8.64 0.04
C GLU A 19 12.74 9.42 0.70
N ASP A 20 13.09 10.32 1.63
CA ASP A 20 12.09 11.12 2.34
C ASP A 20 11.24 11.92 1.36
N LEU A 21 9.95 11.64 1.42
CA LEU A 21 8.96 12.28 0.55
C LEU A 21 8.68 13.72 0.96
N ASN A 22 9.06 14.13 2.19
CA ASN A 22 8.82 15.47 2.72
C ASN A 22 7.37 15.96 2.49
N ILE A 23 6.41 15.12 2.88
CA ILE A 23 4.97 15.41 2.76
C ILE A 23 4.43 15.74 4.15
N ASP A 24 3.86 16.93 4.32
CA ASP A 24 3.09 17.27 5.52
C ASP A 24 1.68 16.71 5.43
N VAL A 25 1.57 15.42 5.75
CA VAL A 25 0.32 14.67 5.61
C VAL A 25 -0.82 15.16 6.49
N LYS A 26 -0.53 15.92 7.56
CA LYS A 26 -1.57 16.39 8.50
C LYS A 26 -2.34 17.58 7.95
N ASN A 27 -1.70 18.38 7.10
CA ASN A 27 -2.25 19.59 6.50
C ASN A 27 -2.80 19.38 5.08
N LEU A 28 -2.92 18.13 4.62
CA LEU A 28 -3.54 17.84 3.33
C LEU A 28 -5.07 17.83 3.44
N ASP A 29 -5.73 18.26 2.37
CA ASP A 29 -7.18 18.11 2.20
C ASP A 29 -7.52 16.65 1.86
N TYR A 30 -8.27 16.00 2.73
CA TYR A 30 -8.73 14.62 2.57
C TYR A 30 -10.25 14.57 2.44
N LYS A 31 -10.73 13.87 1.42
CA LYS A 31 -12.16 13.61 1.23
C LYS A 31 -12.46 12.15 1.53
N LEU A 32 -13.65 11.87 2.05
CA LEU A 32 -14.10 10.50 2.26
C LEU A 32 -13.96 9.73 0.95
N GLN A 33 -13.34 8.55 1.01
CA GLN A 33 -13.17 7.73 -0.19
C GLN A 33 -14.54 7.32 -0.74
N ASP A 34 -14.87 7.81 -1.94
CA ASP A 34 -16.03 7.35 -2.70
C ASP A 34 -15.63 6.13 -3.52
N GLY A 35 -16.02 4.96 -3.07
CA GLY A 35 -15.68 3.70 -3.73
C GLY A 35 -16.89 2.79 -3.85
N SER A 36 -17.27 2.46 -5.08
CA SER A 36 -18.37 1.54 -5.40
C SER A 36 -18.21 0.15 -4.77
N LEU A 37 -16.98 -0.30 -4.49
CA LEU A 37 -16.67 -1.56 -3.83
C LEU A 37 -16.71 -1.48 -2.30
N PHE A 38 -16.58 -0.28 -1.73
CA PHE A 38 -16.43 -0.06 -0.30
C PHE A 38 -17.46 0.92 0.26
N LYS A 39 -18.67 0.96 -0.29
CA LYS A 39 -19.77 1.86 0.13
C LYS A 39 -20.05 1.93 1.64
N LYS A 40 -19.41 1.06 2.44
CA LYS A 40 -19.52 1.03 3.91
C LYS A 40 -18.26 1.47 4.65
N ILE A 41 -17.15 1.79 3.95
CA ILE A 41 -15.95 2.25 4.62
C ILE A 41 -16.03 3.76 4.83
N THR A 42 -16.44 4.16 6.02
CA THR A 42 -16.52 5.57 6.45
C THR A 42 -15.24 6.05 7.16
N THR A 43 -14.21 5.21 7.20
CA THR A 43 -13.00 5.43 8.00
C THR A 43 -11.74 5.63 7.17
N ARG A 44 -11.85 5.64 5.84
CA ARG A 44 -10.76 5.93 4.91
C ARG A 44 -11.04 7.20 4.10
N PHE A 45 -10.06 8.08 4.03
CA PHE A 45 -10.11 9.33 3.29
C PHE A 45 -8.97 9.37 2.28
N GLU A 46 -9.21 9.92 1.09
CA GLU A 46 -8.24 10.05 0.00
C GLU A 46 -7.89 11.52 -0.25
N ASN A 47 -6.61 11.79 -0.50
CA ASN A 47 -6.13 13.06 -1.02
C ASN A 47 -5.93 12.96 -2.54
N HIS A 48 -6.45 13.92 -3.28
CA HIS A 48 -6.45 13.93 -4.75
C HIS A 48 -5.41 14.87 -5.37
N ASN A 49 -4.48 15.41 -4.59
CA ASN A 49 -3.45 16.31 -5.08
C ASN A 49 -2.52 15.63 -6.08
N GLN A 50 -2.58 16.07 -7.35
CA GLN A 50 -1.84 15.45 -8.45
C GLN A 50 -0.32 15.68 -8.34
N ASP A 51 0.11 16.83 -7.84
CA ASP A 51 1.55 17.12 -7.69
C ASP A 51 2.19 16.18 -6.65
N LEU A 52 1.47 15.89 -5.56
CA LEU A 52 1.93 14.91 -4.59
C LEU A 52 1.98 13.49 -5.18
N LYS A 53 0.99 13.10 -5.98
CA LYS A 53 1.01 11.81 -6.67
C LYS A 53 2.21 11.70 -7.61
N ASN A 54 2.48 12.74 -8.38
CA ASN A 54 3.66 12.81 -9.27
C ASN A 54 4.97 12.76 -8.47
N LYS A 55 5.04 13.48 -7.34
CA LYS A 55 6.21 13.44 -6.45
C LYS A 55 6.49 12.03 -5.93
N ILE A 56 5.46 11.30 -5.52
CA ILE A 56 5.56 9.92 -5.07
C ILE A 56 6.01 9.01 -6.23
N LEU A 57 5.37 9.13 -7.39
CA LEU A 57 5.69 8.34 -8.58
C LEU A 57 7.18 8.46 -8.96
N ASN A 58 7.72 9.68 -8.91
CA ASN A 58 9.14 9.96 -9.21
C ASN A 58 10.13 9.34 -8.21
N LYS A 59 9.67 8.85 -7.05
CA LYS A 59 10.50 8.13 -6.07
C LYS A 59 10.43 6.62 -6.22
N LEU A 60 9.55 6.11 -7.07
CA LEU A 60 9.48 4.70 -7.39
C LEU A 60 10.57 4.32 -8.39
N ASP A 61 11.05 3.09 -8.30
CA ASP A 61 11.96 2.49 -9.27
C ASP A 61 11.14 1.84 -10.38
N ILE A 62 10.83 2.63 -11.41
CA ILE A 62 9.98 2.20 -12.52
C ILE A 62 10.62 1.06 -13.31
N ASP A 63 11.95 1.07 -13.49
CA ASP A 63 12.66 0.01 -14.20
C ASP A 63 12.59 -1.31 -13.45
N TYR A 64 12.74 -1.26 -12.12
CA TYR A 64 12.56 -2.45 -11.28
C TYR A 64 11.12 -2.97 -11.35
N ILE A 65 10.12 -2.10 -11.26
CA ILE A 65 8.71 -2.47 -11.39
C ILE A 65 8.46 -3.15 -12.73
N LYS A 66 8.93 -2.56 -13.82
CA LYS A 66 8.80 -3.11 -15.18
C LYS A 66 9.47 -4.47 -15.33
N LYS A 67 10.63 -4.67 -14.72
CA LYS A 67 11.31 -5.97 -14.69
C LYS A 67 10.50 -7.05 -13.98
N GLN A 68 9.78 -6.70 -12.89
CA GLN A 68 8.98 -7.64 -12.12
C GLN A 68 7.58 -7.87 -12.72
N ILE A 69 7.01 -6.84 -13.33
CA ILE A 69 5.66 -6.82 -13.94
C ILE A 69 5.78 -6.26 -15.36
N PRO A 70 6.25 -7.03 -16.35
CA PRO A 70 6.56 -6.52 -17.71
C PRO A 70 5.33 -5.95 -18.44
N GLU A 71 4.14 -6.47 -18.13
CA GLU A 71 2.89 -6.15 -18.84
C GLU A 71 2.05 -5.08 -18.12
N TYR A 72 2.62 -4.33 -17.16
CA TYR A 72 1.84 -3.27 -16.54
C TYR A 72 1.57 -2.12 -17.53
N LYS A 73 0.39 -1.51 -17.40
CA LYS A 73 -0.07 -0.43 -18.27
C LYS A 73 0.00 0.93 -17.60
N GLU A 74 -0.29 0.98 -16.31
CA GLU A 74 -0.31 2.21 -15.54
C GLU A 74 0.02 1.97 -14.07
N ILE A 75 0.42 3.03 -13.37
CA ILE A 75 0.57 3.07 -11.92
C ILE A 75 -0.36 4.16 -11.39
N ASP A 76 -1.35 3.76 -10.61
CA ASP A 76 -2.34 4.66 -10.01
C ASP A 76 -1.97 4.93 -8.55
N ILE A 77 -1.57 6.17 -8.24
CA ILE A 77 -1.16 6.59 -6.91
C ILE A 77 -2.38 7.08 -6.11
N LYS A 78 -2.57 6.48 -4.95
CA LYS A 78 -3.57 6.88 -3.95
C LYS A 78 -2.89 7.30 -2.65
N ILE A 79 -3.35 8.39 -2.04
CA ILE A 79 -2.83 8.89 -0.75
C ILE A 79 -3.96 8.81 0.25
N PHE A 80 -3.77 8.04 1.33
CA PHE A 80 -4.82 7.73 2.28
C PHE A 80 -4.54 8.24 3.69
N LYS A 81 -5.62 8.67 4.34
CA LYS A 81 -5.74 8.84 5.78
C LYS A 81 -6.76 7.84 6.28
N ASP A 82 -6.33 6.88 7.07
CA ASP A 82 -7.19 5.90 7.74
C ASP A 82 -7.34 6.35 9.20
N ILE A 83 -8.57 6.68 9.61
CA ILE A 83 -8.85 7.05 11.00
C ILE A 83 -8.92 5.80 11.91
N PRO A 84 -8.90 5.95 13.25
CA PRO A 84 -9.07 4.83 14.16
C PRO A 84 -10.29 3.97 13.81
N GLY A 85 -10.10 2.64 13.86
CA GLY A 85 -11.15 1.68 13.52
C GLY A 85 -11.24 1.34 12.02
N PHE A 86 -10.41 1.94 11.16
CA PHE A 86 -10.32 1.50 9.78
C PHE A 86 -9.85 0.04 9.70
N LYS A 87 -10.54 -0.76 8.88
CA LYS A 87 -10.21 -2.18 8.67
C LYS A 87 -10.51 -2.62 7.25
N LEU A 88 -9.53 -3.25 6.62
CA LEU A 88 -9.69 -4.10 5.44
C LEU A 88 -9.42 -5.54 5.87
N TRP A 89 -10.45 -6.37 5.78
CA TRP A 89 -10.38 -7.80 6.04
C TRP A 89 -9.46 -8.51 5.05
N PRO A 90 -8.97 -9.72 5.35
CA PRO A 90 -8.18 -10.50 4.41
C PRO A 90 -8.86 -10.62 3.05
N HIS A 91 -8.19 -10.21 1.99
CA HIS A 91 -8.72 -10.20 0.63
C HIS A 91 -7.61 -10.30 -0.41
N LEU A 92 -8.03 -10.61 -1.63
CA LEU A 92 -7.24 -10.37 -2.85
C LEU A 92 -7.70 -9.06 -3.48
N ASP A 93 -6.78 -8.36 -4.09
CA ASP A 93 -7.11 -7.18 -4.90
C ASP A 93 -7.86 -7.56 -6.18
N ARG A 94 -8.32 -6.54 -6.87
CA ARG A 94 -9.02 -6.67 -8.15
C ARG A 94 -8.13 -7.38 -9.18
N LYS A 95 -8.75 -8.12 -10.10
CA LYS A 95 -8.05 -8.90 -11.14
C LYS A 95 -7.23 -8.04 -12.11
N ASP A 96 -7.56 -6.76 -12.26
CA ASP A 96 -6.82 -5.80 -13.08
C ASP A 96 -5.55 -5.27 -12.38
N HIS A 97 -5.39 -5.47 -11.08
CA HIS A 97 -4.17 -5.14 -10.37
C HIS A 97 -3.12 -6.25 -10.53
N LYS A 98 -1.96 -5.90 -11.09
CA LYS A 98 -0.82 -6.79 -11.24
C LYS A 98 0.10 -6.80 -10.01
N GLY A 99 0.04 -5.74 -9.22
CA GLY A 99 0.79 -5.57 -7.99
C GLY A 99 0.43 -4.26 -7.30
N PHE A 100 1.02 -4.05 -6.15
CA PHE A 100 0.93 -2.76 -5.46
C PHE A 100 2.20 -2.44 -4.67
N ILE A 101 2.38 -1.16 -4.39
CA ILE A 101 3.40 -0.67 -3.47
C ILE A 101 2.67 0.13 -2.39
N VAL A 102 2.87 -0.23 -1.12
CA VAL A 102 2.42 0.57 0.03
C VAL A 102 3.63 1.25 0.65
N ILE A 103 3.55 2.55 0.92
CA ILE A 103 4.58 3.32 1.62
C ILE A 103 3.93 4.05 2.79
N ASN A 104 4.51 3.93 3.97
CA ASN A 104 4.08 4.70 5.14
C ASN A 104 4.60 6.13 5.04
N LEU A 105 3.70 7.11 5.18
CA LEU A 105 4.03 8.53 5.13
C LEU A 105 4.46 9.10 6.50
N ILE A 106 4.15 8.36 7.56
CA ILE A 106 4.59 8.59 8.94
C ILE A 106 4.94 7.24 9.60
N ASP A 107 5.47 7.25 10.81
CA ASP A 107 5.50 6.06 11.66
C ASP A 107 4.05 5.72 12.07
N ASN A 108 3.56 4.57 11.62
CA ASN A 108 2.25 4.04 11.96
C ASN A 108 2.39 3.00 13.09
N LYS A 109 1.28 2.64 13.76
CA LYS A 109 1.26 1.49 14.68
C LYS A 109 1.17 0.19 13.90
N ASP A 110 0.30 0.17 12.90
CA ASP A 110 -0.08 -1.02 12.14
C ASP A 110 0.52 -0.99 10.73
N SER A 111 0.70 -2.17 10.16
CA SER A 111 1.26 -2.39 8.84
C SER A 111 0.43 -3.40 8.04
N THR A 112 0.67 -3.52 6.73
CA THR A 112 0.01 -4.52 5.90
C THR A 112 0.45 -5.91 6.32
N GLU A 113 -0.50 -6.79 6.60
CA GLU A 113 -0.31 -8.19 6.93
C GLU A 113 -0.59 -9.06 5.71
N PHE A 114 0.15 -10.16 5.61
CA PHE A 114 0.02 -11.18 4.58
C PHE A 114 -0.36 -12.50 5.23
N LEU A 115 -1.36 -13.17 4.67
CA LEU A 115 -1.94 -14.40 5.20
C LEU A 115 -2.06 -15.44 4.08
N ASP A 116 -2.06 -16.71 4.43
CA ASP A 116 -2.46 -17.76 3.50
C ASP A 116 -3.99 -17.80 3.31
N PHE A 117 -4.49 -18.74 2.51
CA PHE A 117 -5.93 -18.86 2.26
C PHE A 117 -6.72 -19.47 3.44
N ASP A 118 -6.04 -20.01 4.43
CA ASP A 118 -6.61 -20.42 5.72
C ASP A 118 -6.55 -19.28 6.77
N GLU A 119 -6.22 -18.05 6.32
CA GLU A 119 -6.05 -16.84 7.14
C GLU A 119 -4.95 -16.96 8.21
N LYS A 120 -3.99 -17.87 8.03
CA LYS A 120 -2.83 -17.94 8.90
C LYS A 120 -1.82 -16.86 8.53
N PHE A 121 -1.30 -16.19 9.55
CA PHE A 121 -0.29 -15.16 9.40
C PHE A 121 1.00 -15.71 8.75
N LEU A 122 1.49 -15.03 7.73
CA LEU A 122 2.74 -15.33 7.04
C LEU A 122 3.80 -14.27 7.30
N ALA A 123 3.45 -13.00 7.13
CA ALA A 123 4.37 -11.87 7.27
C ALA A 123 3.63 -10.55 7.45
N LYS A 124 4.37 -9.52 7.83
CA LYS A 124 3.90 -8.12 7.82
C LYS A 124 4.96 -7.19 7.25
N SER A 125 4.52 -6.09 6.65
CA SER A 125 5.41 -5.05 6.15
C SER A 125 5.95 -4.16 7.29
N SER A 126 6.94 -3.31 6.99
CA SER A 126 7.35 -2.26 7.91
C SER A 126 6.22 -1.27 8.17
N ASN A 127 6.17 -0.72 9.39
CA ASN A 127 5.26 0.35 9.80
C ASN A 127 5.97 1.73 9.91
N LYS A 128 7.24 1.81 9.53
CA LYS A 128 8.07 3.02 9.65
C LYS A 128 7.87 3.97 8.48
N LYS A 129 8.01 5.27 8.74
CA LYS A 129 8.00 6.32 7.71
C LYS A 129 8.97 5.98 6.58
N ASN A 130 8.57 6.24 5.34
CA ASN A 130 9.33 6.00 4.10
C ASN A 130 9.68 4.53 3.84
N LYS A 131 9.14 3.61 4.62
CA LYS A 131 9.23 2.16 4.41
C LYS A 131 7.87 1.58 4.09
N GLY A 132 7.90 0.40 3.48
CA GLY A 132 6.66 -0.27 3.10
C GLY A 132 6.92 -1.59 2.40
N VAL A 133 6.07 -1.92 1.44
CA VAL A 133 6.10 -3.19 0.73
C VAL A 133 5.80 -3.02 -0.75
N PHE A 134 6.53 -3.76 -1.59
CA PHE A 134 6.18 -4.06 -2.97
C PHE A 134 5.64 -5.48 -3.04
N HIS A 135 4.41 -5.66 -3.50
CA HIS A 135 3.74 -6.96 -3.62
C HIS A 135 3.31 -7.23 -5.06
N ILE A 136 3.59 -8.44 -5.54
CA ILE A 136 3.22 -8.93 -6.87
C ILE A 136 1.97 -9.79 -6.75
N LEU A 137 0.94 -9.48 -7.56
CA LEU A 137 -0.37 -10.14 -7.55
C LEU A 137 -0.64 -11.02 -8.77
N TRP A 138 0.08 -10.82 -9.87
CA TRP A 138 -0.25 -11.44 -11.15
C TRP A 138 0.26 -12.88 -11.32
N LYS A 139 1.12 -13.35 -10.42
CA LYS A 139 1.69 -14.70 -10.45
C LYS A 139 1.69 -15.36 -9.08
N LYS A 140 1.75 -16.70 -9.07
CA LYS A 140 1.83 -17.51 -7.84
C LYS A 140 3.20 -17.38 -7.15
N PRO A 141 3.29 -17.60 -5.83
CA PRO A 141 2.17 -17.92 -4.94
C PRO A 141 1.31 -16.68 -4.66
N TYR A 142 -0.02 -16.88 -4.57
CA TYR A 142 -0.96 -15.86 -4.12
C TYR A 142 -1.12 -15.91 -2.61
N CYS A 143 -1.36 -14.78 -1.99
CA CYS A 143 -1.70 -14.68 -0.58
C CYS A 143 -2.75 -13.58 -0.38
N LEU A 144 -3.51 -13.69 0.71
CA LEU A 144 -4.39 -12.63 1.17
C LEU A 144 -3.55 -11.53 1.81
N HIS A 145 -4.09 -10.31 1.81
CA HIS A 145 -3.52 -9.23 2.60
C HIS A 145 -4.63 -8.49 3.36
N ALA A 146 -4.27 -7.92 4.49
CA ALA A 146 -5.16 -7.22 5.38
C ALA A 146 -4.47 -6.01 6.00
N ILE A 147 -5.26 -5.09 6.50
CA ILE A 147 -4.78 -3.96 7.29
C ILE A 147 -5.88 -3.47 8.24
N GLU A 148 -5.48 -3.14 9.45
CA GLU A 148 -6.34 -2.50 10.43
C GLU A 148 -5.59 -1.32 11.07
N ASN A 149 -6.29 -0.23 11.36
CA ASN A 149 -5.75 0.85 12.21
C ASN A 149 -6.27 0.64 13.63
N THR A 150 -5.52 -0.08 14.44
CA THR A 150 -5.83 -0.38 15.85
C THR A 150 -5.40 0.73 16.80
N SER A 151 -4.77 1.79 16.28
CA SER A 151 -4.32 2.92 17.09
C SER A 151 -5.43 3.93 17.33
N ASN A 152 -5.22 4.82 18.31
CA ASN A 152 -6.06 6.00 18.53
C ASN A 152 -5.63 7.21 17.68
N LYS A 153 -4.72 7.01 16.71
CA LYS A 153 -4.20 8.04 15.81
C LYS A 153 -4.51 7.70 14.36
N ASN A 154 -4.55 8.72 13.52
CA ASN A 154 -4.67 8.50 12.08
C ASN A 154 -3.42 7.80 11.54
N ARG A 155 -3.64 6.85 10.63
CA ARG A 155 -2.64 6.21 9.82
C ARG A 155 -2.57 6.93 8.46
N TYR A 156 -1.35 7.18 7.95
CA TYR A 156 -1.16 7.84 6.67
C TYR A 156 -0.27 6.99 5.77
N THR A 157 -0.78 6.67 4.60
CA THR A 157 -0.06 5.84 3.61
C THR A 157 -0.30 6.33 2.19
N THR A 158 0.60 5.95 1.30
CA THR A 158 0.32 5.95 -0.13
C THR A 158 0.32 4.54 -0.67
N ILE A 159 -0.55 4.27 -1.64
CA ILE A 159 -0.59 3.01 -2.36
C ILE A 159 -0.44 3.32 -3.85
N ALA A 160 0.53 2.68 -4.49
CA ALA A 160 0.68 2.67 -5.93
C ALA A 160 0.12 1.33 -6.46
N PHE A 161 -1.06 1.36 -7.06
CA PHE A 161 -1.64 0.21 -7.74
C PHE A 161 -1.06 0.09 -9.13
N ILE A 162 -0.49 -1.08 -9.43
CA ILE A 162 0.14 -1.42 -10.71
C ILE A 162 -0.86 -2.26 -11.50
N LYS A 163 -1.35 -1.72 -12.62
CA LYS A 163 -2.42 -2.30 -13.45
C LYS A 163 -1.92 -2.81 -14.79
#